data_d428da4c3a867364edd0e885aa52ccb5
#
_entry.id   d428da4c3a867364edd0e885aa52ccb5
#
_cell.length_a   1.000
_cell.length_b   1.000
_cell.length_c   1.000
_cell.angle_alpha   90.00
_cell.angle_beta   90.00
_cell.angle_gamma   90.00
#
_symmetry.space_group_name_H-M   'P 1'
#
loop_
_entity.id
_entity.type
_entity.pdbx_description
1 polymer ?
#
loop_
_entity_poly.entity_id
_entity_poly.type
_entity_poly.pdbx_seq_one_letter_code
_entity_poly.pdbx_strand_id
1 'polypeptide(L)'
;MVREAVFNALGSLDVVQGARVLDLFAGTGAMGIEAISRGAAHCVFVENDRAALAVLRSNIATLGISEKSTVIAGDAVGTAAHQQEIDLLIADPPYGFTAWDNLLNSVSASLVVLESGRPIGPIAGFETVREKKYGRTHVAFLSPSSAPEGTVGVQ
;
A
#
# COMPACT_ATOMS: atom_id res chain seq x y z
N MET A 1 -1.58 16.97 -0.15
CA MET A 1 -1.15 17.14 1.26
C MET A 1 -0.92 15.81 1.95
N VAL A 2 -1.89 14.93 1.93
CA VAL A 2 -1.72 13.61 2.57
C VAL A 2 -0.58 12.83 1.91
N ARG A 3 -0.53 12.81 0.59
CA ARG A 3 0.51 12.10 -0.14
C ARG A 3 1.91 12.53 0.28
N GLU A 4 2.15 13.84 0.35
CA GLU A 4 3.46 14.35 0.74
C GLU A 4 3.81 13.97 2.17
N ALA A 5 2.84 14.09 3.08
CA ALA A 5 3.05 13.72 4.48
C ALA A 5 3.36 12.24 4.64
N VAL A 6 2.66 11.38 3.90
CA VAL A 6 2.90 9.94 3.94
C VAL A 6 4.31 9.63 3.45
N PHE A 7 4.73 10.21 2.33
CA PHE A 7 6.06 9.91 1.79
C PHE A 7 7.18 10.54 2.59
N ASN A 8 6.93 11.65 3.28
CA ASN A 8 7.92 12.19 4.22
C ASN A 8 8.13 11.22 5.39
N ALA A 9 7.04 10.63 5.89
CA ALA A 9 7.15 9.62 6.93
C ALA A 9 7.87 8.37 6.44
N LEU A 10 7.55 7.90 5.23
CA LEU A 10 8.21 6.75 4.64
C LEU A 10 9.69 7.01 4.39
N GLY A 11 10.04 8.24 4.03
CA GLY A 11 11.45 8.63 3.86
C GLY A 11 12.24 8.52 5.14
N SER A 12 11.64 8.93 6.26
CA SER A 12 12.33 8.80 7.56
C SER A 12 12.44 7.35 8.01
N LEU A 13 11.62 6.45 7.49
CA LEU A 13 11.72 5.02 7.75
C LEU A 13 12.64 4.30 6.75
N ASP A 14 13.08 5.02 5.71
CA ASP A 14 13.99 4.51 4.68
C ASP A 14 13.47 3.24 4.01
N VAL A 15 12.21 3.26 3.59
CA VAL A 15 11.53 2.05 3.06
C VAL A 15 11.11 2.17 1.60
N VAL A 16 11.40 3.29 0.93
CA VAL A 16 10.91 3.53 -0.44
C VAL A 16 11.95 3.18 -1.48
N GLN A 17 13.19 3.63 -1.29
CA GLN A 17 14.22 3.45 -2.31
C GLN A 17 14.51 1.96 -2.54
N GLY A 18 14.42 1.53 -3.79
CA GLY A 18 14.63 0.14 -4.16
C GLY A 18 13.45 -0.78 -3.86
N ALA A 19 12.33 -0.26 -3.35
CA ALA A 19 11.22 -1.07 -2.89
C ALA A 19 10.38 -1.63 -4.03
N ARG A 20 9.83 -2.82 -3.79
CA ARG A 20 8.71 -3.35 -4.57
C ARG A 20 7.43 -2.86 -3.90
N VAL A 21 6.66 -2.07 -4.62
CA VAL A 21 5.47 -1.41 -4.10
C VAL A 21 4.22 -2.03 -4.70
N LEU A 22 3.21 -2.25 -3.86
CA LEU A 22 1.89 -2.67 -4.29
C LEU A 22 0.91 -1.55 -3.92
N ASP A 23 0.32 -0.92 -4.93
CA ASP A 23 -0.63 0.17 -4.76
C ASP A 23 -2.04 -0.36 -5.03
N LEU A 24 -2.76 -0.69 -3.97
CA LEU A 24 -4.11 -1.22 -4.05
C LEU A 24 -5.13 -0.09 -4.02
N PHE A 25 -6.18 -0.22 -4.80
CA PHE A 25 -7.14 0.86 -5.03
C PHE A 25 -6.40 2.07 -5.60
N ALA A 26 -5.61 1.82 -6.63
CA ALA A 26 -4.62 2.79 -7.09
C ALA A 26 -5.23 4.07 -7.67
N GLY A 27 -6.47 4.03 -8.14
CA GLY A 27 -7.10 5.19 -8.75
C GLY A 27 -6.30 5.65 -9.96
N THR A 28 -5.91 6.92 -9.98
CA THR A 28 -5.10 7.49 -11.05
C THR A 28 -3.60 7.26 -10.85
N GLY A 29 -3.22 6.57 -9.78
CA GLY A 29 -1.85 6.14 -9.55
C GLY A 29 -0.99 7.10 -8.75
N ALA A 30 -1.57 8.11 -8.12
CA ALA A 30 -0.79 9.17 -7.46
C ALA A 30 0.21 8.62 -6.44
N MET A 31 -0.20 7.67 -5.61
CA MET A 31 0.67 7.14 -4.56
C MET A 31 1.80 6.29 -5.12
N GLY A 32 1.49 5.34 -6.00
CA GLY A 32 2.52 4.48 -6.60
C GLY A 32 3.47 5.25 -7.50
N ILE A 33 2.97 6.24 -8.22
CA ILE A 33 3.80 7.11 -9.04
C ILE A 33 4.76 7.91 -8.16
N GLU A 34 4.28 8.42 -7.03
CA GLU A 34 5.13 9.11 -6.08
C GLU A 34 6.22 8.19 -5.54
N ALA A 35 5.88 6.94 -5.25
CA ALA A 35 6.86 5.95 -4.80
C ALA A 35 7.97 5.75 -5.83
N ILE A 36 7.61 5.62 -7.10
CA ILE A 36 8.58 5.46 -8.19
C ILE A 36 9.45 6.73 -8.28
N SER A 37 8.85 7.91 -8.19
CA SER A 37 9.55 9.17 -8.22
C SER A 37 10.59 9.27 -7.10
N ARG A 38 10.33 8.64 -5.96
CA ARG A 38 11.24 8.65 -4.81
C ARG A 38 12.18 7.45 -4.76
N GLY A 39 12.25 6.68 -5.83
CA GLY A 39 13.27 5.65 -5.99
C GLY A 39 12.82 4.21 -5.83
N ALA A 40 11.51 3.96 -5.76
CA ALA A 40 11.02 2.58 -5.74
C ALA A 40 11.47 1.85 -7.01
N ALA A 41 11.80 0.57 -6.87
CA ALA A 41 12.26 -0.22 -8.00
C ALA A 41 11.13 -0.58 -8.95
N HIS A 42 9.95 -0.83 -8.40
CA HIS A 42 8.81 -1.25 -9.22
C HIS A 42 7.52 -1.04 -8.43
N CYS A 43 6.45 -0.68 -9.11
CA CYS A 43 5.13 -0.58 -8.52
C CYS A 43 4.11 -1.38 -9.31
N VAL A 44 3.37 -2.24 -8.62
CA VAL A 44 2.20 -2.92 -9.15
C VAL A 44 0.98 -2.11 -8.74
N PHE A 45 0.25 -1.58 -9.71
CA PHE A 45 -0.96 -0.80 -9.48
C PHE A 45 -2.18 -1.69 -9.71
N VAL A 46 -3.08 -1.75 -8.76
CA VAL A 46 -4.30 -2.54 -8.87
C VAL A 46 -5.51 -1.62 -8.79
N GLU A 47 -6.32 -1.64 -9.82
CA GLU A 47 -7.50 -0.80 -9.94
C GLU A 47 -8.56 -1.52 -10.75
N ASN A 48 -9.83 -1.35 -10.44
CA ASN A 48 -10.92 -1.97 -11.22
C ASN A 48 -11.85 -0.98 -11.90
N ASP A 49 -11.71 0.32 -11.65
CA ASP A 49 -12.54 1.33 -12.32
C ASP A 49 -11.95 1.66 -13.68
N ARG A 50 -12.77 1.52 -14.74
CA ARG A 50 -12.28 1.70 -16.10
C ARG A 50 -11.78 3.12 -16.38
N ALA A 51 -12.47 4.12 -15.86
CA ALA A 51 -12.08 5.51 -16.07
C ALA A 51 -10.77 5.81 -15.37
N ALA A 52 -10.63 5.35 -14.13
CA ALA A 52 -9.39 5.52 -13.37
C ALA A 52 -8.23 4.79 -14.04
N LEU A 53 -8.46 3.57 -14.53
CA LEU A 53 -7.43 2.82 -15.25
C LEU A 53 -6.92 3.55 -16.49
N ALA A 54 -7.82 4.18 -17.23
CA ALA A 54 -7.41 4.93 -18.41
C ALA A 54 -6.49 6.08 -18.04
N VAL A 55 -6.82 6.82 -16.98
CA VAL A 55 -6.00 7.92 -16.49
C VAL A 55 -4.67 7.40 -15.95
N LEU A 56 -4.70 6.32 -15.17
CA LEU A 56 -3.49 5.69 -14.63
C LEU A 56 -2.52 5.31 -15.74
N ARG A 57 -3.01 4.62 -16.76
CA ARG A 57 -2.17 4.21 -17.90
C ARG A 57 -1.62 5.41 -18.65
N SER A 58 -2.41 6.45 -18.81
CA SER A 58 -1.98 7.68 -19.45
C SER A 58 -0.89 8.38 -18.63
N ASN A 59 -1.05 8.43 -17.31
CA ASN A 59 -0.06 9.03 -16.43
C ASN A 59 1.27 8.28 -16.51
N ILE A 60 1.22 6.96 -16.49
CA ILE A 60 2.42 6.12 -16.58
C ILE A 60 3.17 6.37 -17.89
N ALA A 61 2.42 6.40 -19.00
CA ALA A 61 3.01 6.64 -20.32
C ALA A 61 3.62 8.04 -20.42
N THR A 62 2.89 9.05 -19.95
CA THR A 62 3.34 10.45 -20.01
C THR A 62 4.62 10.65 -19.19
N LEU A 63 4.72 10.00 -18.04
CA LEU A 63 5.88 10.14 -17.16
C LEU A 63 7.04 9.22 -17.55
N GLY A 64 6.84 8.34 -18.52
CA GLY A 64 7.92 7.48 -18.99
C GLY A 64 8.36 6.42 -18.00
N ILE A 65 7.44 5.94 -17.15
CA ILE A 65 7.77 4.98 -16.09
C ILE A 65 7.18 3.58 -16.35
N SER A 66 6.87 3.27 -17.58
CA SER A 66 6.27 1.98 -17.95
C SER A 66 7.11 0.79 -17.51
N GLU A 67 8.43 0.89 -17.58
CA GLU A 67 9.32 -0.21 -17.22
C GLU A 67 9.31 -0.51 -15.73
N LYS A 68 8.92 0.47 -14.90
CA LYS A 68 8.86 0.32 -13.45
C LYS A 68 7.43 0.09 -12.96
N SER A 69 6.49 -0.17 -13.87
CA SER A 69 5.08 -0.21 -13.55
C SER A 69 4.42 -1.46 -14.12
N THR A 70 3.56 -2.06 -13.33
CA THR A 70 2.65 -3.12 -13.77
C THR A 70 1.25 -2.68 -13.40
N VAL A 71 0.31 -2.69 -14.34
CA VAL A 71 -1.08 -2.33 -14.06
C VAL A 71 -1.94 -3.58 -14.15
N ILE A 72 -2.67 -3.87 -13.09
CA ILE A 72 -3.59 -5.00 -13.04
C ILE A 72 -5.01 -4.44 -12.90
N ALA A 73 -5.84 -4.74 -13.90
CA ALA A 73 -7.24 -4.39 -13.87
C ALA A 73 -7.97 -5.49 -13.11
N GLY A 74 -8.26 -5.27 -11.84
CA GLY A 74 -8.86 -6.32 -11.04
C GLY A 74 -9.25 -5.85 -9.65
N ASP A 75 -9.87 -6.77 -8.91
CA ASP A 75 -10.27 -6.52 -7.55
C ASP A 75 -9.05 -6.52 -6.62
N ALA A 76 -8.99 -5.53 -5.72
CA ALA A 76 -7.85 -5.35 -4.85
C ALA A 76 -7.63 -6.56 -3.93
N VAL A 77 -8.68 -7.05 -3.29
CA VAL A 77 -8.55 -8.16 -2.34
C VAL A 77 -8.14 -9.44 -3.06
N GLY A 78 -8.81 -9.77 -4.16
CA GLY A 78 -8.48 -10.97 -4.93
C GLY A 78 -7.08 -10.92 -5.53
N THR A 79 -6.67 -9.76 -6.02
CA THR A 79 -5.35 -9.60 -6.63
C THR A 79 -4.24 -9.64 -5.59
N ALA A 80 -4.48 -9.04 -4.42
CA ALA A 80 -3.49 -9.01 -3.33
C ALA A 80 -3.04 -10.41 -2.93
N ALA A 81 -3.95 -11.38 -2.99
CA ALA A 81 -3.65 -12.76 -2.62
C ALA A 81 -2.55 -13.39 -3.49
N HIS A 82 -2.31 -12.85 -4.67
CA HIS A 82 -1.31 -13.37 -5.60
C HIS A 82 -0.02 -12.57 -5.60
N GLN A 83 0.09 -11.55 -4.73
CA GLN A 83 1.28 -10.73 -4.67
C GLN A 83 2.17 -11.15 -3.51
N GLN A 84 3.43 -11.40 -3.79
CA GLN A 84 4.40 -11.86 -2.81
C GLN A 84 5.64 -10.98 -2.82
N GLU A 85 6.34 -10.99 -1.71
CA GLU A 85 7.63 -10.27 -1.58
C GLU A 85 7.48 -8.78 -1.82
N ILE A 86 6.41 -8.21 -1.28
CA ILE A 86 6.16 -6.78 -1.37
C ILE A 86 6.87 -6.09 -0.19
N ASP A 87 7.64 -5.05 -0.49
CA ASP A 87 8.30 -4.26 0.54
C ASP A 87 7.32 -3.25 1.13
N LEU A 88 6.52 -2.62 0.29
CA LEU A 88 5.59 -1.57 0.71
C LEU A 88 4.25 -1.76 0.05
N LEU A 89 3.21 -1.95 0.86
CA LEU A 89 1.83 -1.99 0.39
C LEU A 89 1.16 -0.69 0.77
N ILE A 90 0.50 -0.04 -0.18
CA ILE A 90 -0.28 1.17 0.04
C ILE A 90 -1.72 0.86 -0.35
N ALA A 91 -2.67 1.19 0.51
CA ALA A 91 -4.08 0.96 0.22
C ALA A 91 -4.92 2.14 0.66
N ASP A 92 -5.68 2.70 -0.30
CA ASP A 92 -6.61 3.80 -0.06
C ASP A 92 -7.97 3.38 -0.63
N PRO A 93 -8.70 2.49 0.06
CA PRO A 93 -9.96 1.97 -0.45
C PRO A 93 -11.08 2.98 -0.39
N PRO A 94 -12.19 2.70 -1.10
CA PRO A 94 -13.36 3.59 -1.06
C PRO A 94 -13.91 3.70 0.34
N TYR A 95 -14.63 4.80 0.58
CA TYR A 95 -15.24 5.09 1.86
C TYR A 95 -16.10 3.91 2.32
N GLY A 96 -15.96 3.54 3.59
CA GLY A 96 -16.73 2.45 4.16
C GLY A 96 -16.11 1.07 4.03
N PHE A 97 -14.93 0.99 3.44
CA PHE A 97 -14.23 -0.30 3.35
C PHE A 97 -13.89 -0.82 4.75
N THR A 98 -14.20 -2.08 5.00
CA THR A 98 -13.95 -2.71 6.31
C THR A 98 -13.24 -4.07 6.21
N ALA A 99 -12.96 -4.55 5.01
CA ALA A 99 -12.39 -5.88 4.81
C ALA A 99 -10.87 -5.90 4.95
N TRP A 100 -10.33 -5.16 5.92
CA TRP A 100 -8.88 -5.04 6.16
C TRP A 100 -8.24 -6.40 6.43
N ASP A 101 -8.90 -7.24 7.24
CA ASP A 101 -8.34 -8.54 7.60
C ASP A 101 -8.17 -9.44 6.37
N ASN A 102 -9.19 -9.48 5.51
CA ASN A 102 -9.11 -10.27 4.28
C ASN A 102 -8.01 -9.77 3.37
N LEU A 103 -7.89 -8.44 3.25
CA LEU A 103 -6.89 -7.84 2.40
C LEU A 103 -5.47 -8.16 2.88
N LEU A 104 -5.22 -7.93 4.15
CA LEU A 104 -3.86 -7.99 4.68
C LEU A 104 -3.41 -9.40 5.02
N ASN A 105 -4.33 -10.32 5.31
CA ASN A 105 -3.95 -11.70 5.60
C ASN A 105 -3.53 -12.48 4.35
N SER A 106 -3.80 -11.94 3.17
CA SER A 106 -3.51 -12.65 1.92
C SER A 106 -2.24 -12.17 1.25
N VAL A 107 -1.64 -11.08 1.70
CA VAL A 107 -0.45 -10.51 1.05
C VAL A 107 0.75 -10.54 2.00
N SER A 108 1.94 -10.73 1.43
CA SER A 108 3.18 -10.67 2.17
C SER A 108 3.82 -9.31 1.90
N ALA A 109 3.86 -8.45 2.92
CA ALA A 109 4.42 -7.10 2.81
C ALA A 109 5.18 -6.74 4.07
N SER A 110 6.32 -6.07 3.90
CA SER A 110 7.16 -5.67 5.04
C SER A 110 6.60 -4.46 5.78
N LEU A 111 5.98 -3.55 5.04
CA LEU A 111 5.32 -2.37 5.61
C LEU A 111 4.03 -2.10 4.87
N VAL A 112 3.00 -1.72 5.61
CA VAL A 112 1.67 -1.44 5.06
C VAL A 112 1.27 -0.03 5.45
N VAL A 113 0.79 0.74 4.48
CA VAL A 113 0.23 2.07 4.71
C VAL A 113 -1.23 2.04 4.30
N LEU A 114 -2.11 2.30 5.26
CA LEU A 114 -3.56 2.32 5.03
C LEU A 114 -4.10 3.72 5.22
N GLU A 115 -4.98 4.14 4.32
CA GLU A 115 -5.69 5.41 4.42
C GLU A 115 -7.18 5.12 4.59
N SER A 116 -7.84 5.91 5.42
CA SER A 116 -9.26 5.72 5.70
C SER A 116 -9.89 7.02 6.15
N GLY A 117 -11.19 7.15 5.89
CA GLY A 117 -11.98 8.28 6.39
C GLY A 117 -12.36 8.15 7.86
N ARG A 118 -12.03 7.02 8.49
CA ARG A 118 -12.29 6.77 9.90
C ARG A 118 -11.09 6.06 10.52
N PRO A 119 -10.98 6.03 11.85
CA PRO A 119 -9.86 5.32 12.49
C PRO A 119 -9.81 3.87 12.06
N ILE A 120 -8.60 3.37 11.83
CA ILE A 120 -8.41 2.02 11.29
C ILE A 120 -8.43 0.98 12.41
N GLY A 121 -7.85 1.32 13.54
CA GLY A 121 -7.81 0.42 14.68
C GLY A 121 -6.80 -0.71 14.50
N PRO A 122 -6.72 -1.60 15.50
CA PRO A 122 -5.77 -2.71 15.42
C PRO A 122 -6.21 -3.76 14.39
N ILE A 123 -5.23 -4.36 13.73
CA ILE A 123 -5.47 -5.41 12.74
C ILE A 123 -4.66 -6.63 13.17
N ALA A 124 -5.33 -7.77 13.26
CA ALA A 124 -4.69 -9.01 13.69
C ALA A 124 -3.50 -9.37 12.79
N GLY A 125 -2.38 -9.72 13.39
CA GLY A 125 -1.17 -10.07 12.67
C GLY A 125 -0.26 -8.89 12.35
N PHE A 126 -0.65 -7.68 12.77
CA PHE A 126 0.11 -6.47 12.48
C PHE A 126 0.31 -5.63 13.73
N GLU A 127 1.42 -4.93 13.77
CA GLU A 127 1.69 -3.92 14.79
C GLU A 127 1.58 -2.55 14.16
N THR A 128 0.96 -1.61 14.87
CA THR A 128 0.88 -0.23 14.41
C THR A 128 2.19 0.48 14.71
N VAL A 129 2.94 0.80 13.66
CA VAL A 129 4.19 1.56 13.79
C VAL A 129 3.87 3.02 14.08
N ARG A 130 2.88 3.56 13.41
CA ARG A 130 2.47 4.95 13.55
C ARG A 130 1.05 5.09 13.03
N GLU A 131 0.26 5.92 13.68
CA GLU A 131 -1.06 6.29 13.17
C GLU A 131 -1.21 7.79 13.32
N LYS A 132 -1.65 8.46 12.25
CA LYS A 132 -1.82 9.91 12.22
C LYS A 132 -3.08 10.29 11.47
N LYS A 133 -3.58 11.47 11.78
CA LYS A 133 -4.73 12.04 11.11
C LYS A 133 -4.29 13.31 10.39
N TYR A 134 -4.56 13.37 9.10
CA TYR A 134 -4.27 14.53 8.26
C TYR A 134 -5.60 15.04 7.72
N GLY A 135 -6.09 16.15 8.30
CA GLY A 135 -7.43 16.63 7.96
C GLY A 135 -8.47 15.59 8.35
N ARG A 136 -9.17 15.02 7.37
CA ARG A 136 -10.16 13.98 7.59
C ARG A 136 -9.65 12.57 7.30
N THR A 137 -8.39 12.46 6.91
CA THR A 137 -7.80 11.18 6.52
C THR A 137 -7.00 10.59 7.67
N HIS A 138 -7.33 9.37 8.05
CA HIS A 138 -6.55 8.59 9.01
C HIS A 138 -5.56 7.75 8.22
N VAL A 139 -4.30 7.76 8.64
CA VAL A 139 -3.24 6.99 8.01
C VAL A 139 -2.58 6.11 9.05
N ALA A 140 -2.54 4.82 8.80
CA ALA A 140 -1.89 3.86 9.68
C ALA A 140 -0.71 3.22 8.96
N PHE A 141 0.43 3.17 9.63
CA PHE A 141 1.62 2.47 9.17
C PHE A 141 1.75 1.21 10.01
N LEU A 142 1.69 0.06 9.35
CA LEU A 142 1.65 -1.22 10.03
C LEU A 142 2.80 -2.11 9.57
N SER A 143 3.34 -2.91 10.48
CA SER A 143 4.30 -3.95 10.12
C SER A 143 3.77 -5.29 10.61
N PRO A 144 4.14 -6.40 9.95
CA PRO A 144 3.73 -7.71 10.41
C PRO A 144 4.24 -7.96 11.83
N SER A 145 3.39 -8.53 12.67
CA SER A 145 3.78 -8.89 14.02
C SER A 145 4.77 -10.05 13.99
N SER A 146 5.80 -9.98 14.82
CA SER A 146 6.71 -11.10 15.00
C SER A 146 5.98 -12.24 15.68
N ALA A 147 6.28 -13.47 15.29
CA ALA A 147 5.77 -14.62 16.01
C ALA A 147 6.32 -14.57 17.43
N PRO A 148 5.50 -14.87 18.46
CA PRO A 148 6.00 -14.90 19.84
C PRO A 148 7.10 -15.93 19.97
N GLU A 149 8.21 -15.51 20.56
CA GLU A 149 9.36 -16.40 20.77
C GLU A 149 8.99 -17.65 21.55
N GLY A 150 8.17 -17.46 22.57
CA GLY A 150 7.73 -18.58 23.38
C GLY A 150 6.94 -19.62 22.62
N THR A 151 6.28 -19.23 21.56
CA THR A 151 5.53 -20.16 20.72
C THR A 151 6.47 -21.14 20.03
N VAL A 152 7.63 -20.66 19.63
CA VAL A 152 8.63 -21.49 18.96
C VAL A 152 9.40 -22.32 19.96
N GLY A 153 9.73 -21.76 21.10
CA GLY A 153 10.59 -22.40 22.06
C GLY A 153 9.90 -23.40 22.97
N VAL A 154 8.60 -23.48 22.92
CA VAL A 154 7.84 -24.30 23.88
C VAL A 154 7.98 -25.77 23.61
N GLN A 155 8.38 -26.15 22.47
CA GLN A 155 8.51 -27.58 22.13
C GLN A 155 9.81 -28.18 22.64
#